data_8d35bd8fbf2e61db7b1996e180cd5901
#
_entry.id   8d35bd8fbf2e61db7b1996e180cd5901
#
_cell.length_a   1.000
_cell.length_b   1.000
_cell.length_c   1.000
_cell.angle_alpha   90.00
_cell.angle_beta   90.00
_cell.angle_gamma   90.00
#
_symmetry.space_group_name_H-M   'P 1'
#
loop_
_entity.id
_entity.type
_entity.pdbx_description
1 polymer ?
#
loop_
_entity_poly.entity_id
_entity_poly.type
_entity_poly.pdbx_seq_one_letter_code
_entity_poly.pdbx_strand_id
1 'polypeptide(L)'
;MNYVYVYKDSKNNPFYVGVGSGYRAWAHLKPSSYMPYDAEYPSFYGRIKKMKLTGVEPKVEKIFEGDRESCENLESELIQKYGLITEGGILYNITKNTGGRVPGKKYPMSDSTRERYKETCRENRVYKIEKDELVKLYIEKGKTRKEIASLYGCSDVLVKSRLKEYGIKKRWWNERED
;
A
#
# COMPACT_ATOMS: atom_id res chain seq x y z
N MET A 1 7.22 4.45 -23.55
CA MET A 1 8.55 3.86 -23.60
C MET A 1 8.99 3.58 -22.18
N ASN A 2 9.52 2.39 -21.90
CA ASN A 2 10.05 2.05 -20.58
C ASN A 2 11.55 2.38 -20.54
N TYR A 3 12.07 2.50 -19.33
CA TYR A 3 13.49 2.76 -19.12
C TYR A 3 13.96 2.14 -17.81
N VAL A 4 15.25 1.83 -17.74
CA VAL A 4 15.97 1.46 -16.51
C VAL A 4 16.61 2.71 -15.94
N TYR A 5 16.49 2.92 -14.64
CA TYR A 5 17.10 4.03 -13.93
C TYR A 5 17.83 3.57 -12.70
N VAL A 6 18.86 4.33 -12.34
CA VAL A 6 19.72 4.07 -11.18
C VAL A 6 19.72 5.30 -10.29
N TYR A 7 19.58 5.09 -8.99
CA TYR A 7 19.86 6.10 -7.98
C TYR A 7 21.30 5.98 -7.49
N LYS A 8 22.02 7.09 -7.48
CA LYS A 8 23.41 7.18 -7.06
C LYS A 8 23.58 8.18 -5.93
N ASP A 9 24.53 7.93 -5.06
CA ASP A 9 24.93 8.86 -4.01
C ASP A 9 25.89 9.96 -4.54
N SER A 10 26.36 10.84 -3.66
CA SER A 10 27.29 11.93 -4.00
C SER A 10 28.64 11.43 -4.54
N LYS A 11 29.04 10.21 -4.18
CA LYS A 11 30.27 9.55 -4.67
C LYS A 11 30.03 8.74 -5.95
N ASN A 12 28.85 8.89 -6.55
CA ASN A 12 28.41 8.17 -7.76
C ASN A 12 28.23 6.65 -7.58
N ASN A 13 28.13 6.15 -6.32
CA ASN A 13 27.84 4.75 -6.06
C ASN A 13 26.34 4.48 -6.24
N PRO A 14 25.96 3.43 -6.99
CA PRO A 14 24.57 3.04 -7.12
C PRO A 14 24.05 2.48 -5.79
N PHE A 15 22.81 2.86 -5.42
CA PHE A 15 22.16 2.30 -4.26
C PHE A 15 20.74 1.78 -4.53
N TYR A 16 20.22 2.00 -5.74
CA TYR A 16 18.93 1.46 -6.17
C TYR A 16 18.87 1.40 -7.70
N VAL A 17 18.25 0.35 -8.23
CA VAL A 17 17.95 0.17 -9.66
C VAL A 17 16.44 -0.02 -9.80
N GLY A 18 15.84 0.47 -10.86
CA GLY A 18 14.40 0.28 -11.11
C GLY A 18 14.02 0.43 -12.56
N VAL A 19 12.89 -0.17 -12.92
CA VAL A 19 12.22 0.03 -14.21
C VAL A 19 11.08 1.02 -14.06
N GLY A 20 10.93 1.91 -15.01
CA GLY A 20 9.87 2.91 -15.02
C GLY A 20 9.46 3.38 -16.39
N SER A 21 8.40 4.21 -16.41
CA SER A 21 7.96 4.96 -17.59
C SER A 21 7.53 6.36 -17.16
N GLY A 22 7.53 7.30 -18.10
CA GLY A 22 7.16 8.68 -17.82
C GLY A 22 8.02 9.32 -16.72
N TYR A 23 7.40 9.84 -15.68
CA TYR A 23 8.06 10.55 -14.57
C TYR A 23 8.40 9.64 -13.35
N ARG A 24 8.29 8.33 -13.48
CA ARG A 24 8.40 7.41 -12.34
C ARG A 24 9.73 7.50 -11.59
N ALA A 25 10.84 7.62 -12.30
CA ALA A 25 12.17 7.70 -11.67
C ALA A 25 12.30 8.87 -10.69
N TRP A 26 11.64 9.99 -10.93
CA TRP A 26 11.69 11.19 -10.08
C TRP A 26 10.54 11.26 -9.05
N ALA A 27 9.50 10.45 -9.24
CA ALA A 27 8.37 10.41 -8.30
C ALA A 27 8.80 10.04 -6.88
N HIS A 28 9.85 9.23 -6.74
CA HIS A 28 10.39 8.82 -5.44
C HIS A 28 11.05 9.96 -4.66
N LEU A 29 11.46 11.04 -5.33
CA LEU A 29 12.08 12.22 -4.70
C LEU A 29 11.06 13.20 -4.10
N LYS A 30 9.76 12.98 -4.33
CA LYS A 30 8.72 13.81 -3.71
C LYS A 30 8.72 13.59 -2.19
N PRO A 31 8.61 14.66 -1.37
CA PRO A 31 8.57 14.53 0.08
C PRO A 31 7.54 13.52 0.58
N SER A 32 6.35 13.48 -0.02
CA SER A 32 5.29 12.53 0.31
C SER A 32 5.71 11.04 0.15
N SER A 33 6.72 10.77 -0.68
CA SER A 33 7.20 9.40 -0.91
C SER A 33 8.19 8.91 0.13
N TYR A 34 9.07 9.78 0.67
CA TYR A 34 10.15 9.36 1.57
C TYR A 34 10.00 9.85 3.02
N MET A 35 9.27 10.96 3.25
CA MET A 35 9.11 11.52 4.61
C MET A 35 8.52 10.56 5.65
N PRO A 36 7.56 9.67 5.30
CA PRO A 36 7.01 8.71 6.25
C PRO A 36 8.01 7.65 6.74
N TYR A 37 9.15 7.47 6.05
CA TYR A 37 10.11 6.43 6.37
C TYR A 37 11.13 6.89 7.41
N ASP A 38 11.64 5.92 8.20
CA ASP A 38 12.75 6.16 9.11
C ASP A 38 14.06 6.31 8.32
N ALA A 39 14.81 7.39 8.60
CA ALA A 39 16.09 7.66 7.92
C ALA A 39 17.19 6.68 8.33
N GLU A 40 17.10 6.07 9.51
CA GLU A 40 18.07 5.10 10.03
C GLU A 40 17.73 3.66 9.60
N TYR A 41 16.49 3.41 9.17
CA TYR A 41 16.11 2.09 8.67
C TYR A 41 16.73 1.83 7.28
N PRO A 42 17.37 0.67 7.05
CA PRO A 42 18.06 0.35 5.79
C PRO A 42 17.07 0.03 4.68
N SER A 43 16.42 1.06 4.15
CA SER A 43 15.47 0.98 3.03
C SER A 43 15.80 2.05 1.99
N PHE A 44 15.30 1.86 0.77
CA PHE A 44 15.46 2.84 -0.32
C PHE A 44 14.95 4.23 0.09
N TYR A 45 13.76 4.33 0.65
CA TYR A 45 13.21 5.62 1.09
C TYR A 45 13.89 6.17 2.35
N GLY A 46 14.31 5.32 3.28
CA GLY A 46 15.15 5.73 4.41
C GLY A 46 16.47 6.33 3.94
N ARG A 47 17.13 5.71 2.94
CA ARG A 47 18.35 6.25 2.33
C ARG A 47 18.13 7.61 1.68
N ILE A 48 17.05 7.79 0.90
CA ILE A 48 16.70 9.10 0.30
C ILE A 48 16.49 10.14 1.41
N LYS A 49 15.69 9.82 2.44
CA LYS A 49 15.43 10.72 3.56
C LYS A 49 16.72 11.14 4.27
N LYS A 50 17.60 10.19 4.57
CA LYS A 50 18.90 10.46 5.20
C LYS A 50 19.74 11.41 4.37
N MET A 51 19.84 11.16 3.05
CA MET A 51 20.56 12.05 2.12
C MET A 51 19.98 13.47 2.13
N LYS A 52 18.67 13.60 2.01
CA LYS A 52 17.97 14.90 2.03
C LYS A 52 18.20 15.66 3.33
N LEU A 53 18.15 15.00 4.48
CA LEU A 53 18.39 15.61 5.79
C LEU A 53 19.85 16.10 5.95
N THR A 54 20.78 15.47 5.28
CA THR A 54 22.20 15.90 5.26
C THR A 54 22.56 16.87 4.13
N GLY A 55 21.56 17.38 3.42
CA GLY A 55 21.75 18.33 2.30
C GLY A 55 22.31 17.67 1.03
N VAL A 56 22.31 16.36 0.94
CA VAL A 56 22.81 15.61 -0.22
C VAL A 56 21.64 15.24 -1.13
N GLU A 57 21.73 15.60 -2.41
CA GLU A 57 20.73 15.23 -3.41
C GLU A 57 21.08 13.88 -4.05
N PRO A 58 20.15 12.89 -4.06
CA PRO A 58 20.32 11.69 -4.85
C PRO A 58 20.37 12.00 -6.35
N LYS A 59 21.33 11.44 -7.05
CA LYS A 59 21.39 11.52 -8.53
C LYS A 59 20.54 10.42 -9.13
N VAL A 60 19.69 10.78 -10.09
CA VAL A 60 18.85 9.84 -10.84
C VAL A 60 19.32 9.84 -12.29
N GLU A 61 19.67 8.67 -12.78
CA GLU A 61 20.18 8.51 -14.14
C GLU A 61 19.37 7.42 -14.86
N LYS A 62 18.84 7.74 -16.03
CA LYS A 62 18.34 6.73 -16.96
C LYS A 62 19.52 6.13 -17.71
N ILE A 63 19.66 4.82 -17.65
CA ILE A 63 20.81 4.10 -18.24
C ILE A 63 20.44 3.29 -19.47
N PHE A 64 19.15 3.03 -19.68
CA PHE A 64 18.65 2.28 -20.83
C PHE A 64 17.19 2.66 -21.11
N GLU A 65 16.81 2.69 -22.38
CA GLU A 65 15.39 2.86 -22.82
C GLU A 65 15.07 1.76 -23.83
N GLY A 66 13.89 1.12 -23.65
CA GLY A 66 13.48 -0.01 -24.50
C GLY A 66 12.06 -0.50 -24.22
N ASP A 67 11.80 -1.70 -24.70
CA ASP A 67 10.60 -2.44 -24.31
C ASP A 67 10.66 -2.86 -22.85
N ARG A 68 9.54 -3.33 -22.30
CA ARG A 68 9.44 -3.67 -20.89
C ARG A 68 10.32 -4.86 -20.50
N GLU A 69 10.35 -5.87 -21.34
CA GLU A 69 11.06 -7.11 -21.08
C GLU A 69 12.58 -6.88 -21.06
N SER A 70 13.10 -6.14 -22.04
CA SER A 70 14.51 -5.74 -22.07
C SER A 70 14.91 -4.90 -20.85
N CYS A 71 14.04 -3.99 -20.40
CA CYS A 71 14.26 -3.20 -19.19
C CYS A 71 14.28 -4.08 -17.93
N GLU A 72 13.34 -5.02 -17.78
CA GLU A 72 13.25 -5.94 -16.62
C GLU A 72 14.46 -6.89 -16.58
N ASN A 73 14.93 -7.38 -17.72
CA ASN A 73 16.12 -8.21 -17.82
C ASN A 73 17.38 -7.44 -17.37
N LEU A 74 17.57 -6.22 -17.86
CA LEU A 74 18.71 -5.40 -17.46
C LEU A 74 18.66 -5.00 -15.97
N GLU A 75 17.46 -4.70 -15.42
CA GLU A 75 17.30 -4.46 -13.98
C GLU A 75 17.75 -5.67 -13.16
N SER A 76 17.33 -6.90 -13.56
CA SER A 76 17.75 -8.15 -12.90
C SER A 76 19.26 -8.36 -12.95
N GLU A 77 19.89 -8.15 -14.09
CA GLU A 77 21.34 -8.26 -14.26
C GLU A 77 22.09 -7.29 -13.35
N LEU A 78 21.62 -6.04 -13.28
CA LEU A 78 22.23 -5.02 -12.43
C LEU A 78 22.04 -5.33 -10.95
N ILE A 79 20.86 -5.85 -10.54
CA ILE A 79 20.64 -6.27 -9.16
C ILE A 79 21.55 -7.44 -8.79
N GLN A 80 21.74 -8.40 -9.68
CA GLN A 80 22.70 -9.51 -9.46
C GLN A 80 24.13 -9.01 -9.36
N LYS A 81 24.54 -8.10 -10.24
CA LYS A 81 25.88 -7.53 -10.28
C LYS A 81 26.25 -6.77 -9.00
N TYR A 82 25.36 -5.92 -8.53
CA TYR A 82 25.62 -5.05 -7.37
C TYR A 82 25.21 -5.68 -6.04
N GLY A 83 24.32 -6.67 -6.04
CA GLY A 83 23.82 -7.37 -4.87
C GLY A 83 22.90 -6.52 -3.98
N LEU A 84 22.05 -7.19 -3.21
CA LEU A 84 21.17 -6.56 -2.24
C LEU A 84 21.91 -6.26 -0.94
N ILE A 85 21.60 -5.13 -0.29
CA ILE A 85 22.23 -4.76 0.99
C ILE A 85 21.96 -5.82 2.09
N THR A 86 20.82 -6.49 2.03
CA THR A 86 20.46 -7.61 2.94
C THR A 86 21.33 -8.86 2.76
N GLU A 87 22.07 -8.94 1.66
CA GLU A 87 22.95 -10.07 1.31
C GLU A 87 24.43 -9.64 1.20
N GLY A 88 24.77 -8.48 1.75
CA GLY A 88 26.14 -7.94 1.71
C GLY A 88 26.48 -7.14 0.44
N GLY A 89 25.50 -6.89 -0.44
CA GLY A 89 25.65 -6.01 -1.59
C GLY A 89 25.43 -4.53 -1.24
N ILE A 90 25.16 -3.71 -2.26
CA ILE A 90 25.04 -2.25 -2.10
C ILE A 90 23.66 -1.67 -2.43
N LEU A 91 22.76 -2.46 -3.03
CA LEU A 91 21.45 -1.98 -3.45
C LEU A 91 20.39 -2.12 -2.35
N TYR A 92 19.56 -1.11 -2.19
CA TYR A 92 18.39 -1.09 -1.31
C TYR A 92 17.12 -1.66 -2.00
N ASN A 93 17.28 -2.40 -3.10
CA ASN A 93 16.20 -3.16 -3.70
C ASN A 93 15.70 -4.24 -2.71
N ILE A 94 14.39 -4.54 -2.72
CA ILE A 94 13.79 -5.49 -1.76
C ILE A 94 13.95 -6.94 -2.25
N THR A 95 13.94 -7.16 -3.57
CA THR A 95 14.02 -8.49 -4.18
C THR A 95 14.96 -8.48 -5.38
N LYS A 96 15.52 -9.64 -5.68
CA LYS A 96 16.31 -9.87 -6.90
C LYS A 96 15.45 -9.95 -8.16
N ASN A 97 14.16 -10.22 -7.98
CA ASN A 97 13.23 -10.37 -9.10
C ASN A 97 12.61 -9.03 -9.44
N THR A 98 12.67 -8.66 -10.69
CA THR A 98 12.04 -7.48 -11.32
C THR A 98 10.52 -7.60 -11.40
N GLY A 99 9.91 -8.19 -10.41
CA GLY A 99 8.49 -8.45 -10.36
C GLY A 99 7.68 -7.23 -9.92
N GLY A 100 7.69 -6.15 -10.70
CA GLY A 100 6.59 -5.20 -10.66
C GLY A 100 5.27 -5.94 -10.89
N ARG A 101 4.17 -5.48 -10.31
CA ARG A 101 2.85 -6.09 -10.55
C ARG A 101 2.59 -6.14 -12.05
N VAL A 102 2.54 -7.35 -12.60
CA VAL A 102 2.17 -7.55 -14.00
C VAL A 102 0.72 -7.09 -14.17
N PRO A 103 0.41 -6.17 -15.11
CA PRO A 103 -0.95 -5.74 -15.37
C PRO A 103 -1.85 -6.96 -15.64
N GLY A 104 -2.99 -7.04 -14.92
CA GLY A 104 -3.94 -8.15 -15.06
C GLY A 104 -3.65 -9.38 -14.18
N LYS A 105 -2.45 -9.54 -13.60
CA LYS A 105 -2.18 -10.64 -12.66
C LYS A 105 -2.68 -10.25 -11.27
N LYS A 106 -3.58 -11.08 -10.72
CA LYS A 106 -4.03 -10.94 -9.33
C LYS A 106 -2.96 -11.51 -8.40
N TYR A 107 -2.44 -10.68 -7.52
CA TYR A 107 -1.54 -11.11 -6.44
C TYR A 107 -2.37 -11.25 -5.17
N PRO A 108 -2.70 -12.48 -4.75
CA PRO A 108 -3.47 -12.67 -3.53
C PRO A 108 -2.65 -12.16 -2.33
N MET A 109 -3.30 -11.35 -1.52
CA MET A 109 -2.74 -10.93 -0.24
C MET A 109 -2.68 -12.15 0.67
N SER A 110 -1.56 -12.36 1.39
CA SER A 110 -1.48 -13.44 2.38
C SER A 110 -2.57 -13.27 3.45
N ASP A 111 -3.04 -14.36 4.03
CA ASP A 111 -4.11 -14.30 5.02
C ASP A 111 -3.70 -13.47 6.24
N SER A 112 -2.46 -13.59 6.70
CA SER A 112 -1.90 -12.76 7.78
C SER A 112 -1.90 -11.26 7.46
N THR A 113 -1.52 -10.87 6.23
CA THR A 113 -1.55 -9.48 5.78
C THR A 113 -2.98 -8.97 5.65
N ARG A 114 -3.90 -9.83 5.18
CA ARG A 114 -5.33 -9.50 5.04
C ARG A 114 -5.98 -9.25 6.40
N GLU A 115 -5.70 -10.09 7.40
CA GLU A 115 -6.24 -9.90 8.75
C GLU A 115 -5.68 -8.63 9.40
N ARG A 116 -4.38 -8.38 9.33
CA ARG A 116 -3.77 -7.15 9.84
C ARG A 116 -4.33 -5.90 9.16
N TYR A 117 -4.56 -5.94 7.84
CA TYR A 117 -5.21 -4.84 7.13
C TYR A 117 -6.66 -4.60 7.60
N LYS A 118 -7.42 -5.69 7.81
CA LYS A 118 -8.78 -5.59 8.36
C LYS A 118 -8.77 -4.98 9.77
N GLU A 119 -7.83 -5.37 10.63
CA GLU A 119 -7.70 -4.84 11.97
C GLU A 119 -7.37 -3.34 11.96
N THR A 120 -6.37 -2.93 11.20
CA THR A 120 -6.05 -1.51 11.00
C THR A 120 -7.24 -0.71 10.46
N CYS A 121 -8.00 -1.29 9.52
CA CYS A 121 -9.23 -0.66 9.03
C CYS A 121 -10.32 -0.56 10.12
N ARG A 122 -10.40 -1.50 11.05
CA ARG A 122 -11.34 -1.44 12.19
C ARG A 122 -10.94 -0.35 13.18
N GLU A 123 -9.67 -0.27 13.55
CA GLU A 123 -9.13 0.72 14.48
C GLU A 123 -9.31 2.16 13.99
N ASN A 124 -9.09 2.39 12.68
CA ASN A 124 -9.19 3.70 12.04
C ASN A 124 -10.61 4.08 11.58
N ARG A 125 -11.65 3.41 12.08
CA ARG A 125 -13.04 3.74 11.71
C ARG A 125 -13.48 5.07 12.30
N VAL A 126 -13.96 5.95 11.44
CA VAL A 126 -14.55 7.23 11.83
C VAL A 126 -15.87 6.99 12.59
N TYR A 127 -16.68 6.00 12.14
CA TYR A 127 -17.95 5.65 12.77
C TYR A 127 -17.83 4.31 13.49
N LYS A 128 -17.84 4.35 14.81
CA LYS A 128 -17.87 3.16 15.68
C LYS A 128 -19.32 2.85 16.02
N ILE A 129 -19.87 1.82 15.40
CA ILE A 129 -21.20 1.29 15.73
C ILE A 129 -20.96 -0.07 16.38
N GLU A 130 -21.19 -0.15 17.68
CA GLU A 130 -20.98 -1.37 18.43
C GLU A 130 -22.06 -2.41 18.12
N LYS A 131 -21.70 -3.71 18.24
CA LYS A 131 -22.58 -4.82 17.89
C LYS A 131 -23.88 -4.79 18.69
N ASP A 132 -23.76 -4.64 20.01
CA ASP A 132 -24.91 -4.70 20.92
C ASP A 132 -25.89 -3.54 20.69
N GLU A 133 -25.36 -2.36 20.41
CA GLU A 133 -26.15 -1.19 20.08
C GLU A 133 -26.87 -1.37 18.74
N LEU A 134 -26.18 -1.96 17.76
CA LEU A 134 -26.80 -2.24 16.46
C LEU A 134 -27.89 -3.31 16.55
N VAL A 135 -27.70 -4.35 17.38
CA VAL A 135 -28.73 -5.34 17.69
C VAL A 135 -29.95 -4.67 18.31
N LYS A 136 -29.73 -3.86 19.35
CA LYS A 136 -30.79 -3.12 20.04
C LYS A 136 -31.59 -2.21 19.10
N LEU A 137 -30.91 -1.46 18.24
CA LEU A 137 -31.57 -0.55 17.30
C LEU A 137 -32.30 -1.28 16.18
N TYR A 138 -31.62 -2.29 15.56
CA TYR A 138 -32.13 -2.94 14.38
C TYR A 138 -33.11 -4.07 14.68
N ILE A 139 -32.87 -4.90 15.72
CA ILE A 139 -33.68 -6.04 16.06
C ILE A 139 -34.78 -5.64 17.05
N GLU A 140 -34.41 -5.11 18.23
CA GLU A 140 -35.36 -4.85 19.31
C GLU A 140 -36.26 -3.63 19.02
N LYS A 141 -35.66 -2.48 18.63
CA LYS A 141 -36.40 -1.25 18.34
C LYS A 141 -36.96 -1.17 16.92
N GLY A 142 -36.66 -2.15 16.08
CA GLY A 142 -37.21 -2.22 14.74
C GLY A 142 -36.77 -1.11 13.77
N LYS A 143 -35.74 -0.34 14.07
CA LYS A 143 -35.30 0.76 13.22
C LYS A 143 -34.79 0.28 11.86
N THR A 144 -35.06 1.06 10.83
CA THR A 144 -34.54 0.82 9.48
C THR A 144 -33.05 1.20 9.41
N ARG A 145 -32.35 0.68 8.40
CA ARG A 145 -30.93 1.06 8.15
C ARG A 145 -30.77 2.56 7.94
N LYS A 146 -31.73 3.21 7.28
CA LYS A 146 -31.70 4.66 7.03
C LYS A 146 -31.84 5.46 8.32
N GLU A 147 -32.77 5.06 9.23
CA GLU A 147 -32.93 5.71 10.54
C GLU A 147 -31.68 5.54 11.41
N ILE A 148 -31.05 4.33 11.40
CA ILE A 148 -29.81 4.10 12.12
C ILE A 148 -28.67 4.94 11.52
N ALA A 149 -28.57 4.99 10.19
CA ALA A 149 -27.58 5.82 9.50
C ALA A 149 -27.70 7.31 9.88
N SER A 150 -28.93 7.82 9.96
CA SER A 150 -29.18 9.20 10.40
C SER A 150 -28.75 9.45 11.85
N LEU A 151 -28.97 8.49 12.77
CA LEU A 151 -28.53 8.61 14.16
C LEU A 151 -27.01 8.73 14.32
N TYR A 152 -26.25 8.01 13.47
CA TYR A 152 -24.79 8.01 13.50
C TYR A 152 -24.14 9.00 12.51
N GLY A 153 -24.92 9.76 11.75
CA GLY A 153 -24.42 10.67 10.73
C GLY A 153 -23.66 9.95 9.60
N CYS A 154 -24.01 8.70 9.30
CA CYS A 154 -23.32 7.87 8.32
C CYS A 154 -24.24 7.43 7.16
N SER A 155 -23.72 6.67 6.20
CA SER A 155 -24.51 6.12 5.10
C SER A 155 -25.23 4.81 5.51
N ASP A 156 -26.39 4.53 4.93
CA ASP A 156 -27.11 3.25 5.12
C ASP A 156 -26.32 2.03 4.61
N VAL A 157 -25.42 2.26 3.63
CA VAL A 157 -24.49 1.25 3.13
C VAL A 157 -23.51 0.83 4.23
N LEU A 158 -23.04 1.79 5.04
CA LEU A 158 -22.17 1.49 6.19
C LEU A 158 -22.93 0.63 7.21
N VAL A 159 -24.15 0.98 7.56
CA VAL A 159 -24.99 0.19 8.48
C VAL A 159 -25.21 -1.23 7.94
N LYS A 160 -25.51 -1.38 6.64
CA LYS A 160 -25.61 -2.69 5.98
C LYS A 160 -24.32 -3.51 6.12
N SER A 161 -23.17 -2.87 5.93
CA SER A 161 -21.86 -3.52 6.07
C SER A 161 -21.63 -4.01 7.51
N ARG A 162 -22.01 -3.22 8.52
CA ARG A 162 -21.88 -3.60 9.93
C ARG A 162 -22.80 -4.75 10.32
N LEU A 163 -24.06 -4.72 9.87
CA LEU A 163 -25.00 -5.83 10.09
C LEU A 163 -24.42 -7.14 9.53
N LYS A 164 -23.86 -7.10 8.33
CA LYS A 164 -23.19 -8.27 7.72
C LYS A 164 -21.95 -8.70 8.51
N GLU A 165 -21.11 -7.77 8.92
CA GLU A 165 -19.87 -8.03 9.68
C GLU A 165 -20.15 -8.69 11.03
N TYR A 166 -21.19 -8.24 11.72
CA TYR A 166 -21.62 -8.78 13.02
C TYR A 166 -22.50 -10.02 12.93
N GLY A 167 -22.81 -10.49 11.70
CA GLY A 167 -23.65 -11.65 11.47
C GLY A 167 -25.13 -11.44 11.82
N ILE A 168 -25.56 -10.18 11.89
CA ILE A 168 -26.95 -9.86 12.22
C ILE A 168 -27.80 -10.11 10.97
N LYS A 169 -28.74 -11.07 11.06
CA LYS A 169 -29.60 -11.47 9.93
C LYS A 169 -30.59 -10.35 9.58
N LYS A 170 -30.96 -10.29 8.30
CA LYS A 170 -32.08 -9.43 7.86
C LYS A 170 -33.36 -9.82 8.56
N ARG A 171 -34.13 -8.82 9.03
CA ARG A 171 -35.53 -9.06 9.39
C ARG A 171 -36.33 -9.36 8.12
N TRP A 172 -37.07 -10.47 8.12
CA TRP A 172 -38.07 -10.73 7.11
C TRP A 172 -39.35 -9.94 7.49
N TRP A 173 -39.96 -9.24 6.54
CA TRP A 173 -41.15 -8.43 6.73
C TRP A 173 -42.39 -9.28 7.11
N ASN A 174 -42.31 -10.59 7.04
CA ASN A 174 -43.44 -11.49 7.16
C ASN A 174 -43.67 -12.09 8.56
N GLU A 175 -42.88 -11.68 9.56
CA GLU A 175 -43.18 -12.02 10.96
C GLU A 175 -43.76 -10.80 11.69
N ARG A 176 -44.87 -10.30 11.17
CA ARG A 176 -45.86 -9.61 12.00
C ARG A 176 -46.83 -10.70 12.45
N GLU A 177 -46.60 -11.22 13.63
CA GLU A 177 -47.70 -11.86 14.37
C GLU A 177 -48.68 -10.74 14.72
N ASP A 178 -49.94 -10.98 14.33
CA ASP A 178 -51.12 -10.18 14.70
C ASP A 178 -51.30 -10.15 16.22
#